data_efeda5850be9cc506b533756f6fe7b80
#
_entry.id   efeda5850be9cc506b533756f6fe7b80
#
_cell.length_a   1.000
_cell.length_b   1.000
_cell.length_c   1.000
_cell.angle_alpha   90.00
_cell.angle_beta   90.00
_cell.angle_gamma   90.00
#
_symmetry.space_group_name_H-M   'P 1'
#
loop_
_entity.id
_entity.type
_entity.pdbx_description
1 polymer ?
#
loop_
_entity_poly.entity_id
_entity_poly.type
_entity_poly.pdbx_seq_one_letter_code
_entity_poly.pdbx_strand_id
1 'polypeptide(L)'
;MLAELENLFALQDKNYREFHARLMPNIEKERIIGIRVPVLRKYAKELAHGSRLFLSVQKEKRVCNTVKENDCDNVEKFLNTLPHYYYEENNLHMFLIMQMKDYDTALAYLEAFLPYIDNWATCDSGVPAVFKKHKNELLLNVYKWLDSDKPTPSGMALAL
;
A
#
# COMPACT_ATOMS: atom_id res chain seq x y z
N MET A 1 16.53 10.84 -1.64
CA MET A 1 15.66 10.03 -0.79
C MET A 1 14.27 10.62 -0.90
N LEU A 2 13.22 9.81 -1.01
CA LEU A 2 11.85 10.35 -1.08
C LEU A 2 11.50 10.93 0.29
N ALA A 3 10.82 12.09 0.33
CA ALA A 3 10.44 12.75 1.59
C ALA A 3 9.59 11.84 2.49
N GLU A 4 8.79 10.95 1.90
CA GLU A 4 8.00 9.96 2.60
C GLU A 4 8.85 8.97 3.40
N LEU A 5 10.02 8.59 2.90
CA LEU A 5 10.94 7.69 3.58
C LEU A 5 11.55 8.33 4.83
N GLU A 6 11.94 9.60 4.76
CA GLU A 6 12.43 10.34 5.93
C GLU A 6 11.38 10.43 7.03
N ASN A 7 10.12 10.65 6.64
CA ASN A 7 8.98 10.67 7.56
C ASN A 7 8.71 9.28 8.18
N LEU A 8 8.93 8.17 7.46
CA LEU A 8 8.81 6.82 8.01
C LEU A 8 9.83 6.57 9.13
N PHE A 9 11.08 6.97 8.95
CA PHE A 9 12.10 6.83 9.98
C PHE A 9 11.77 7.62 11.26
N ALA A 10 11.11 8.76 11.13
CA ALA A 10 10.65 9.54 12.29
C ALA A 10 9.58 8.81 13.13
N LEU A 11 8.89 7.82 12.55
CA LEU A 11 7.88 7.00 13.21
C LEU A 11 8.44 5.71 13.84
N GLN A 12 9.76 5.49 13.79
CA GLN A 12 10.42 4.29 14.28
C GLN A 12 10.23 4.10 15.79
N ASP A 13 9.89 2.86 16.19
CA ASP A 13 9.96 2.35 17.56
C ASP A 13 11.06 1.26 17.64
N LYS A 14 12.19 1.60 18.24
CA LYS A 14 13.36 0.69 18.31
C LYS A 14 13.07 -0.61 19.06
N ASN A 15 12.28 -0.55 20.13
CA ASN A 15 11.91 -1.74 20.90
C ASN A 15 10.97 -2.64 20.09
N TYR A 16 10.04 -2.04 19.36
CA TYR A 16 9.14 -2.77 18.48
C TYR A 16 9.90 -3.39 17.29
N ARG A 17 10.91 -2.71 16.75
CA ARG A 17 11.76 -3.24 15.69
C ARG A 17 12.40 -4.58 16.07
N GLU A 18 13.01 -4.66 17.27
CA GLU A 18 13.65 -5.88 17.77
C GLU A 18 12.64 -7.03 17.95
N PHE A 19 11.45 -6.71 18.46
CA PHE A 19 10.37 -7.68 18.59
C PHE A 19 9.89 -8.16 17.21
N HIS A 20 9.63 -7.21 16.31
CA HIS A 20 9.06 -7.48 14.99
C HIS A 20 10.00 -8.29 14.09
N ALA A 21 11.30 -8.02 14.14
CA ALA A 21 12.30 -8.77 13.39
C ALA A 21 12.31 -10.27 13.73
N ARG A 22 11.90 -10.65 14.96
CA ARG A 22 11.77 -12.06 15.36
C ARG A 22 10.52 -12.74 14.76
N LEU A 23 9.48 -11.96 14.45
CA LEU A 23 8.25 -12.47 13.85
C LEU A 23 8.37 -12.63 12.33
N MET A 24 9.36 -11.98 11.73
CA MET A 24 9.56 -11.92 10.28
C MET A 24 10.93 -12.50 9.89
N PRO A 25 11.17 -13.81 10.13
CA PRO A 25 12.50 -14.42 9.91
C PRO A 25 12.93 -14.41 8.42
N ASN A 26 11.98 -14.24 7.51
CA ASN A 26 12.23 -14.20 6.06
C ASN A 26 12.64 -12.80 5.57
N ILE A 27 12.61 -11.78 6.43
CA ILE A 27 12.98 -10.41 6.09
C ILE A 27 14.25 -10.04 6.87
N GLU A 28 15.25 -9.57 6.17
CA GLU A 28 16.48 -9.07 6.77
C GLU A 28 16.16 -7.93 7.76
N LYS A 29 16.78 -7.97 8.95
CA LYS A 29 16.54 -7.00 10.03
C LYS A 29 16.79 -5.54 9.59
N GLU A 30 17.73 -5.36 8.67
CA GLU A 30 18.09 -4.06 8.09
C GLU A 30 16.95 -3.47 7.25
N ARG A 31 16.09 -4.32 6.69
CA ARG A 31 14.89 -3.94 5.92
C ARG A 31 13.68 -3.65 6.79
N ILE A 32 13.79 -3.73 8.11
CA ILE A 32 12.70 -3.44 9.06
C ILE A 32 13.00 -2.12 9.77
N ILE A 33 12.16 -1.11 9.56
CA ILE A 33 12.24 0.18 10.27
C ILE A 33 11.74 0.02 11.71
N GLY A 34 10.66 -0.72 11.91
CA GLY A 34 10.03 -0.95 13.20
C GLY A 34 8.93 0.05 13.51
N ILE A 35 7.96 0.18 12.62
CA ILE A 35 6.79 1.04 12.80
C ILE A 35 5.59 0.19 13.17
N ARG A 36 4.86 0.56 14.24
CA ARG A 36 3.64 -0.15 14.63
C ARG A 36 2.55 0.02 13.58
N VAL A 37 1.89 -1.07 13.23
CA VAL A 37 0.82 -1.11 12.19
C VAL A 37 -0.24 -0.01 12.38
N PRO A 38 -0.78 0.27 13.59
CA PRO A 38 -1.75 1.35 13.76
C PRO A 38 -1.19 2.74 13.41
N VAL A 39 0.08 3.00 13.72
CA VAL A 39 0.78 4.26 13.39
C VAL A 39 0.93 4.39 11.88
N LEU A 40 1.39 3.33 11.22
CA LEU A 40 1.56 3.31 9.77
C LEU A 40 0.22 3.46 9.02
N ARG A 41 -0.85 2.81 9.51
CA ARG A 41 -2.21 2.99 8.96
C ARG A 41 -2.73 4.42 9.11
N LYS A 42 -2.45 5.07 10.24
CA LYS A 42 -2.80 6.48 10.45
C LYS A 42 -2.07 7.36 9.46
N TYR A 43 -0.75 7.16 9.32
CA TYR A 43 0.09 7.87 8.38
C TYR A 43 -0.40 7.70 6.92
N ALA A 44 -0.74 6.47 6.49
CA ALA A 44 -1.32 6.22 5.17
C ALA A 44 -2.61 7.01 4.92
N LYS A 45 -3.48 7.12 5.94
CA LYS A 45 -4.71 7.93 5.84
C LYS A 45 -4.41 9.42 5.69
N GLU A 46 -3.45 9.92 6.43
CA GLU A 46 -3.03 11.33 6.36
C GLU A 46 -2.50 11.67 4.97
N LEU A 47 -1.62 10.82 4.42
CA LEU A 47 -1.11 10.95 3.05
C LEU A 47 -2.24 10.90 2.00
N ALA A 48 -3.16 9.96 2.13
CA ALA A 48 -4.29 9.82 1.23
C ALA A 48 -5.22 11.04 1.26
N HIS A 49 -5.41 11.67 2.41
CA HIS A 49 -6.21 12.90 2.53
C HIS A 49 -5.58 14.10 1.81
N GLY A 50 -4.27 14.17 1.73
CA GLY A 50 -3.53 15.22 1.03
C GLY A 50 -3.41 15.01 -0.47
N SER A 51 -3.73 13.83 -1.00
CA SER A 51 -3.48 13.48 -2.39
C SER A 51 -4.76 13.40 -3.24
N ARG A 52 -4.70 13.95 -4.47
CA ARG A 52 -5.81 13.90 -5.45
C ARG A 52 -6.16 12.47 -5.88
N LEU A 53 -5.20 11.57 -5.89
CA LEU A 53 -5.36 10.17 -6.29
C LEU A 53 -6.49 9.45 -5.53
N PHE A 54 -6.82 9.91 -4.31
CA PHE A 54 -7.82 9.29 -3.44
C PHE A 54 -9.16 10.04 -3.41
N LEU A 55 -9.28 11.14 -4.17
CA LEU A 55 -10.52 11.90 -4.25
C LEU A 55 -11.47 11.22 -5.24
N SER A 56 -12.75 11.13 -4.90
CA SER A 56 -13.77 10.73 -5.88
C SER A 56 -13.97 11.84 -6.89
N VAL A 57 -14.26 11.49 -8.14
CA VAL A 57 -14.49 12.40 -9.28
C VAL A 57 -15.44 13.58 -8.95
N GLN A 58 -16.36 13.38 -8.02
CA GLN A 58 -17.29 14.45 -7.58
C GLN A 58 -16.65 15.49 -6.65
N LYS A 59 -15.53 15.16 -5.98
CA LYS A 59 -14.82 16.07 -5.06
C LYS A 59 -13.73 16.88 -5.75
N GLU A 60 -13.23 16.46 -6.89
CA GLU A 60 -12.15 17.15 -7.62
C GLU A 60 -12.47 18.62 -7.92
N LYS A 61 -13.74 18.93 -8.23
CA LYS A 61 -14.16 20.31 -8.50
C LYS A 61 -14.11 21.26 -7.28
N ARG A 62 -14.07 20.74 -6.05
CA ARG A 62 -14.10 21.56 -4.82
C ARG A 62 -12.75 21.70 -4.14
N VAL A 63 -11.80 20.79 -4.41
CA VAL A 63 -10.51 20.69 -3.68
C VAL A 63 -9.35 21.36 -4.42
N CYS A 64 -9.56 21.78 -5.66
CA CYS A 64 -8.52 22.42 -6.50
C CYS A 64 -7.83 23.64 -5.86
N ASN A 65 -8.40 24.23 -4.80
CA ASN A 65 -7.87 25.46 -4.18
C ASN A 65 -7.14 25.23 -2.83
N THR A 66 -7.06 24.01 -2.29
CA THR A 66 -6.55 23.79 -0.93
C THR A 66 -5.44 22.74 -0.80
N VAL A 67 -5.19 21.92 -1.81
CA VAL A 67 -4.13 20.90 -1.79
C VAL A 67 -2.89 21.49 -2.46
N LYS A 68 -1.75 21.47 -1.77
CA LYS A 68 -0.46 21.84 -2.36
C LYS A 68 -0.14 20.87 -3.50
N GLU A 69 0.14 21.36 -4.68
CA GLU A 69 0.46 20.57 -5.88
C GLU A 69 1.57 19.53 -5.64
N ASN A 70 2.52 19.84 -4.77
CA ASN A 70 3.67 18.99 -4.44
C ASN A 70 3.30 17.69 -3.70
N ASP A 71 2.23 17.68 -2.89
CA ASP A 71 1.87 16.49 -2.10
C ASP A 71 1.17 15.41 -2.96
N CYS A 72 0.52 15.81 -4.06
CA CYS A 72 -0.08 14.87 -5.01
C CYS A 72 0.96 14.07 -5.79
N ASP A 73 2.01 14.75 -6.25
CA ASP A 73 3.09 14.14 -7.02
C ASP A 73 3.89 13.12 -6.19
N ASN A 74 4.03 13.36 -4.89
CA ASN A 74 4.86 12.53 -4.02
C ASN A 74 4.25 11.15 -3.76
N VAL A 75 2.94 11.08 -3.45
CA VAL A 75 2.28 9.80 -3.16
C VAL A 75 2.19 8.94 -4.41
N GLU A 76 1.83 9.53 -5.54
CA GLU A 76 1.80 8.83 -6.82
C GLU A 76 3.20 8.35 -7.23
N LYS A 77 4.21 9.19 -7.05
CA LYS A 77 5.61 8.83 -7.27
C LYS A 77 6.06 7.68 -6.37
N PHE A 78 5.69 7.71 -5.09
CA PHE A 78 5.97 6.61 -4.16
C PHE A 78 5.34 5.30 -4.65
N LEU A 79 4.05 5.30 -5.02
CA LEU A 79 3.34 4.12 -5.51
C LEU A 79 3.92 3.58 -6.83
N ASN A 80 4.48 4.44 -7.68
CA ASN A 80 5.13 4.04 -8.93
C ASN A 80 6.61 3.65 -8.78
N THR A 81 7.21 3.86 -7.58
CA THR A 81 8.61 3.52 -7.32
C THR A 81 8.72 2.12 -6.72
N LEU A 82 8.74 1.10 -7.56
CA LEU A 82 8.85 -0.31 -7.19
C LEU A 82 10.15 -0.93 -7.72
N PRO A 83 10.72 -1.93 -7.01
CA PRO A 83 10.32 -2.47 -5.70
C PRO A 83 10.68 -1.55 -4.54
N HIS A 84 9.96 -1.67 -3.43
CA HIS A 84 10.32 -1.02 -2.17
C HIS A 84 11.42 -1.81 -1.45
N TYR A 85 12.27 -1.10 -0.72
CA TYR A 85 13.34 -1.74 0.04
C TYR A 85 12.89 -2.14 1.45
N TYR A 86 12.17 -1.24 2.16
CA TYR A 86 11.77 -1.50 3.54
C TYR A 86 10.41 -2.22 3.63
N TYR A 87 10.31 -3.10 4.62
CA TYR A 87 9.08 -3.82 4.94
C TYR A 87 7.89 -2.87 5.16
N GLU A 88 8.12 -1.77 5.87
CA GLU A 88 7.07 -0.78 6.13
C GLU A 88 6.67 0.03 4.90
N GLU A 89 7.53 0.16 3.91
CA GLU A 89 7.16 0.75 2.61
C GLU A 89 6.17 -0.16 1.87
N ASN A 90 6.39 -1.48 1.87
CA ASN A 90 5.45 -2.45 1.31
C ASN A 90 4.09 -2.36 2.00
N ASN A 91 4.07 -2.30 3.33
CA ASN A 91 2.83 -2.13 4.08
C ASN A 91 2.16 -0.78 3.83
N LEU A 92 2.93 0.31 3.75
CA LEU A 92 2.41 1.64 3.44
C LEU A 92 1.77 1.66 2.05
N HIS A 93 2.43 1.05 1.06
CA HIS A 93 1.91 0.91 -0.30
C HIS A 93 0.52 0.25 -0.28
N MET A 94 0.41 -0.90 0.37
CA MET A 94 -0.88 -1.60 0.49
C MET A 94 -1.92 -0.76 1.23
N PHE A 95 -1.56 -0.09 2.32
CA PHE A 95 -2.49 0.76 3.08
C PHE A 95 -2.96 1.98 2.26
N LEU A 96 -2.13 2.50 1.36
CA LEU A 96 -2.54 3.54 0.41
C LEU A 96 -3.54 3.00 -0.61
N ILE A 97 -3.28 1.85 -1.25
CA ILE A 97 -4.25 1.21 -2.16
C ILE A 97 -5.60 1.00 -1.46
N MET A 98 -5.59 0.59 -0.19
CA MET A 98 -6.82 0.40 0.60
C MET A 98 -7.64 1.69 0.79
N GLN A 99 -7.07 2.89 0.63
CA GLN A 99 -7.80 4.17 0.70
C GLN A 99 -8.46 4.56 -0.63
N MET A 100 -8.11 3.91 -1.74
CA MET A 100 -8.65 4.23 -3.07
C MET A 100 -10.16 3.98 -3.13
N LYS A 101 -10.86 4.84 -3.88
CA LYS A 101 -12.33 4.83 -3.99
C LYS A 101 -12.81 4.35 -5.35
N ASP A 102 -11.95 4.41 -6.34
CA ASP A 102 -12.20 3.92 -7.69
C ASP A 102 -11.67 2.49 -7.84
N TYR A 103 -12.50 1.61 -8.40
CA TYR A 103 -12.17 0.19 -8.53
C TYR A 103 -11.02 -0.06 -9.50
N ASP A 104 -11.09 0.56 -10.68
CA ASP A 104 -10.10 0.33 -11.75
C ASP A 104 -8.73 0.87 -11.34
N THR A 105 -8.70 2.03 -10.70
CA THR A 105 -7.47 2.61 -10.13
C THR A 105 -6.89 1.70 -9.05
N ALA A 106 -7.70 1.25 -8.09
CA ALA A 106 -7.23 0.38 -7.02
C ALA A 106 -6.71 -0.96 -7.55
N LEU A 107 -7.39 -1.51 -8.57
CA LEU A 107 -6.99 -2.76 -9.22
C LEU A 107 -5.65 -2.60 -9.95
N ALA A 108 -5.49 -1.53 -10.73
CA ALA A 108 -4.27 -1.28 -11.50
C ALA A 108 -3.03 -1.14 -10.58
N TYR A 109 -3.15 -0.37 -9.49
CA TYR A 109 -2.05 -0.24 -8.52
C TYR A 109 -1.78 -1.55 -7.78
N LEU A 110 -2.82 -2.33 -7.44
CA LEU A 110 -2.65 -3.64 -6.84
C LEU A 110 -1.91 -4.60 -7.78
N GLU A 111 -2.33 -4.69 -9.03
CA GLU A 111 -1.69 -5.57 -10.04
C GLU A 111 -0.22 -5.19 -10.28
N ALA A 112 0.10 -3.90 -10.31
CA ALA A 112 1.47 -3.43 -10.43
C ALA A 112 2.32 -3.79 -9.19
N PHE A 113 1.71 -3.84 -8.00
CA PHE A 113 2.39 -4.12 -6.74
C PHE A 113 2.54 -5.61 -6.43
N LEU A 114 1.58 -6.46 -6.85
CA LEU A 114 1.56 -7.89 -6.56
C LEU A 114 2.90 -8.62 -6.74
N PRO A 115 3.68 -8.39 -7.83
CA PRO A 115 4.94 -9.09 -8.06
C PRO A 115 6.03 -8.79 -7.02
N TYR A 116 5.87 -7.71 -6.25
CA TYR A 116 6.87 -7.20 -5.31
C TYR A 116 6.53 -7.47 -3.85
N ILE A 117 5.39 -8.10 -3.57
CA ILE A 117 5.01 -8.50 -2.22
C ILE A 117 5.81 -9.72 -1.80
N ASP A 118 6.72 -9.55 -0.87
CA ASP A 118 7.69 -10.55 -0.42
C ASP A 118 7.39 -11.12 0.97
N ASN A 119 6.25 -10.76 1.57
CA ASN A 119 5.91 -11.19 2.92
C ASN A 119 4.39 -11.36 3.13
N TRP A 120 4.05 -12.29 4.03
CA TRP A 120 2.68 -12.64 4.38
C TRP A 120 1.92 -11.48 5.06
N ALA A 121 2.60 -10.66 5.86
CA ALA A 121 1.94 -9.60 6.62
C ALA A 121 1.42 -8.47 5.71
N THR A 122 2.11 -8.18 4.60
CA THR A 122 1.59 -7.27 3.57
C THR A 122 0.38 -7.89 2.86
N CYS A 123 0.41 -9.19 2.55
CA CYS A 123 -0.74 -9.92 1.98
C CYS A 123 -1.97 -9.84 2.90
N ASP A 124 -1.78 -10.12 4.18
CA ASP A 124 -2.88 -10.20 5.16
C ASP A 124 -3.31 -8.83 5.69
N SER A 125 -2.68 -7.76 5.23
CA SER A 125 -2.94 -6.41 5.76
C SER A 125 -4.35 -5.89 5.47
N GLY A 126 -5.04 -6.48 4.50
CA GLY A 126 -6.44 -6.19 4.17
C GLY A 126 -6.67 -5.91 2.68
N VAL A 127 -7.91 -5.66 2.34
CA VAL A 127 -8.40 -5.49 0.97
C VAL A 127 -9.01 -4.09 0.80
N PRO A 128 -8.83 -3.42 -0.35
CA PRO A 128 -9.52 -2.17 -0.65
C PRO A 128 -11.03 -2.28 -0.47
N ALA A 129 -11.62 -1.34 0.27
CA ALA A 129 -13.05 -1.38 0.58
C ALA A 129 -13.94 -1.31 -0.68
N VAL A 130 -13.43 -0.70 -1.76
CA VAL A 130 -14.12 -0.60 -3.04
C VAL A 130 -14.35 -1.99 -3.67
N PHE A 131 -13.47 -2.96 -3.46
CA PHE A 131 -13.59 -4.30 -4.01
C PHE A 131 -14.81 -5.07 -3.49
N LYS A 132 -15.29 -4.74 -2.29
CA LYS A 132 -16.50 -5.35 -1.72
C LYS A 132 -17.76 -5.10 -2.57
N LYS A 133 -17.76 -4.03 -3.36
CA LYS A 133 -18.87 -3.68 -4.27
C LYS A 133 -18.72 -4.32 -5.66
N HIS A 134 -17.54 -4.83 -6.00
CA HIS A 134 -17.15 -5.35 -7.32
C HIS A 134 -16.68 -6.82 -7.23
N LYS A 135 -17.34 -7.63 -6.39
CA LYS A 135 -16.92 -9.00 -6.09
C LYS A 135 -16.81 -9.90 -7.34
N ASN A 136 -17.76 -9.78 -8.27
CA ASN A 136 -17.78 -10.63 -9.47
C ASN A 136 -16.64 -10.27 -10.43
N GLU A 137 -16.37 -8.97 -10.60
CA GLU A 137 -15.28 -8.46 -11.43
C GLU A 137 -13.93 -8.84 -10.81
N LEU A 138 -13.79 -8.69 -9.48
CA LEU A 138 -12.61 -9.10 -8.74
C LEU A 138 -12.34 -10.59 -8.87
N LEU A 139 -13.38 -11.43 -8.77
CA LEU A 139 -13.23 -12.89 -8.89
C LEU A 139 -12.65 -13.29 -10.25
N LEU A 140 -13.05 -12.64 -11.33
CA LEU A 140 -12.48 -12.87 -12.65
C LEU A 140 -10.98 -12.52 -12.70
N ASN A 141 -10.56 -11.46 -12.03
CA ASN A 141 -9.14 -11.09 -11.94
C ASN A 141 -8.36 -12.07 -11.06
N VAL A 142 -8.94 -12.54 -9.94
CA VAL A 142 -8.33 -13.58 -9.09
C VAL A 142 -8.05 -14.85 -9.90
N TYR A 143 -8.99 -15.32 -10.71
CA TYR A 143 -8.76 -16.47 -11.58
C TYR A 143 -7.63 -16.24 -12.58
N LYS A 144 -7.56 -15.05 -13.20
CA LYS A 144 -6.45 -14.69 -14.10
C LYS A 144 -5.10 -14.70 -13.37
N TRP A 145 -5.05 -14.23 -12.13
CA TRP A 145 -3.81 -14.23 -11.35
C TRP A 145 -3.38 -15.64 -10.95
N LEU A 146 -4.32 -16.51 -10.61
CA LEU A 146 -4.03 -17.92 -10.28
C LEU A 146 -3.55 -18.71 -11.51
N ASP A 147 -4.07 -18.38 -12.70
CA ASP A 147 -3.70 -19.03 -13.98
C ASP A 147 -2.41 -18.43 -14.60
N SER A 148 -1.91 -17.33 -14.04
CA SER A 148 -0.72 -16.69 -14.60
C SER A 148 0.55 -17.37 -14.12
N ASP A 149 1.49 -17.64 -15.05
CA ASP A 149 2.86 -18.11 -14.76
C ASP A 149 3.72 -17.07 -14.05
N LYS A 150 3.17 -15.88 -13.76
CA LYS A 150 3.87 -14.84 -13.03
C LYS A 150 3.89 -15.19 -11.55
N PRO A 151 4.98 -14.90 -10.82
CA PRO A 151 5.06 -15.08 -9.39
C PRO A 151 4.13 -14.08 -8.67
N THR A 152 2.84 -14.36 -8.72
CA THR A 152 1.89 -13.72 -7.82
C THR A 152 1.94 -14.46 -6.51
N PRO A 153 2.03 -13.78 -5.35
CA PRO A 153 1.88 -14.46 -4.08
C PRO A 153 0.49 -15.12 -4.06
N SER A 154 0.47 -16.43 -4.25
CA SER A 154 -0.78 -17.23 -4.24
C SER A 154 -1.59 -17.00 -2.97
N GLY A 155 -0.94 -16.62 -1.86
CA GLY A 155 -1.59 -16.21 -0.63
C GLY A 155 -2.47 -14.96 -0.76
N MET A 156 -2.11 -13.99 -1.60
CA MET A 156 -2.91 -12.77 -1.77
C MET A 156 -4.18 -13.01 -2.58
N ALA A 157 -4.11 -13.86 -3.61
CA ALA A 157 -5.29 -14.24 -4.38
C ALA A 157 -6.33 -14.97 -3.52
N LEU A 158 -5.89 -15.67 -2.46
CA LEU A 158 -6.76 -16.35 -1.51
C LEU A 158 -7.30 -15.42 -0.40
N ALA A 159 -6.66 -14.29 -0.14
CA ALA A 159 -7.07 -13.32 0.87
C ALA A 159 -8.07 -12.27 0.34
N LEU A 160 -8.23 -12.15 -0.96
CA LEU A 160 -9.15 -11.25 -1.65
C LEU A 160 -10.52 -11.89 -1.84
#